data_736f2dfda0c87014f3edcf0711853e9a
#
_entry.id   736f2dfda0c87014f3edcf0711853e9a
#
_cell.length_a   1.000
_cell.length_b   1.000
_cell.length_c   1.000
_cell.angle_alpha   90.00
_cell.angle_beta   90.00
_cell.angle_gamma   90.00
#
_symmetry.space_group_name_H-M   'P 1'
#
loop_
_entity.id
_entity.type
_entity.pdbx_description
1 polymer ?
#
loop_
_entity_poly.entity_id
_entity_poly.type
_entity_poly.pdbx_seq_one_letter_code
_entity_poly.pdbx_strand_id
1 'polypeptide(L)' 'VKNHLPVELRERFKTENQWLESGYVLVAGAVGLEMHPTAVSRTLCTYYLDTQVEER' A
#
# COMPACT_ATOMS: atom_id res chain seq x y z
N VAL A 1 -6.46 15.82 11.57
CA VAL A 1 -5.34 15.47 10.69
C VAL A 1 -5.67 14.19 9.97
N LYS A 2 -5.59 14.21 8.64
CA LYS A 2 -5.83 13.03 7.84
C LYS A 2 -4.60 12.12 7.86
N ASN A 3 -4.84 10.83 7.92
CA ASN A 3 -3.79 9.85 7.66
C ASN A 3 -3.58 9.79 6.14
N HIS A 4 -2.39 10.11 5.71
CA HIS A 4 -2.05 10.03 4.30
C HIS A 4 -0.69 9.35 4.13
N LEU A 5 -0.45 8.81 2.94
CA LEU A 5 0.78 8.09 2.66
C LEU A 5 1.93 9.09 2.51
N PRO A 6 2.96 9.03 3.40
CA PRO A 6 4.12 9.89 3.26
C PRO A 6 4.86 9.63 1.96
N VAL A 7 5.41 10.67 1.36
CA VAL A 7 6.11 10.55 0.08
C VAL A 7 7.29 9.58 0.19
N GLU A 8 8.03 9.64 1.29
CA GLU A 8 9.20 8.79 1.49
C GLU A 8 8.87 7.33 1.68
N LEU A 9 7.62 7.00 1.97
CA LEU A 9 7.20 5.61 2.18
C LEU A 9 6.45 5.03 0.98
N ARG A 10 6.27 5.80 -0.08
CA ARG A 10 5.49 5.33 -1.24
C ARG A 10 6.10 4.12 -1.93
N GLU A 11 7.39 3.95 -1.86
CA GLU A 11 8.04 2.79 -2.47
C GLU A 11 7.80 1.51 -1.66
N ARG A 12 7.55 1.65 -0.37
CA ARG A 12 7.34 0.51 0.52
C ARG A 12 5.87 0.16 0.68
N PHE A 13 4.98 1.12 0.49
CA PHE A 13 3.54 0.92 0.61
C PHE A 13 2.90 1.04 -0.76
N LYS A 14 2.27 -0.02 -1.21
CA LYS A 14 1.56 -0.03 -2.48
C LYS A 14 0.25 -0.78 -2.30
N THR A 15 -0.73 -0.48 -3.16
CA THR A 15 -1.97 -1.23 -3.17
C THR A 15 -1.71 -2.63 -3.72
N GLU A 16 -2.67 -3.53 -3.49
CA GLU A 16 -2.55 -4.89 -4.01
C GLU A 16 -2.30 -4.90 -5.52
N ASN A 17 -3.06 -4.10 -6.27
CA ASN A 17 -2.91 -4.05 -7.72
C ASN A 17 -1.52 -3.58 -8.12
N GLN A 18 -0.98 -2.59 -7.42
CA GLN A 18 0.36 -2.09 -7.70
C GLN A 18 1.42 -3.15 -7.44
N TRP A 19 1.26 -3.93 -6.36
CA TRP A 19 2.18 -5.01 -6.07
C TRP A 19 2.10 -6.11 -7.14
N LEU A 20 0.88 -6.45 -7.57
CA LEU A 20 0.69 -7.45 -8.62
C LEU A 20 1.36 -7.02 -9.93
N GLU A 21 1.23 -5.75 -10.28
CA GLU A 21 1.86 -5.22 -11.50
C GLU A 21 3.39 -5.24 -11.41
N SER A 22 3.92 -5.18 -10.20
CA SER A 22 5.36 -5.24 -9.96
C SER A 22 5.90 -6.67 -9.86
N GLY A 23 5.01 -7.67 -9.96
CA GLY A 23 5.42 -9.07 -9.89
C GLY A 23 5.41 -9.66 -8.49
N TYR A 24 4.63 -9.07 -7.58
CA TYR A 24 4.51 -9.56 -6.21
C TYR A 24 3.08 -9.97 -5.90
N VAL A 25 2.92 -10.84 -4.92
CA VAL A 25 1.60 -11.22 -4.41
C VAL A 25 1.60 -11.05 -2.90
N LEU A 26 0.41 -10.88 -2.35
CA LEU A 26 0.26 -10.74 -0.91
C LEU A 26 0.48 -12.09 -0.23
N VAL A 27 1.18 -12.07 0.91
CA VAL A 27 1.36 -13.28 1.70
C VAL A 27 0.06 -13.61 2.44
N ALA A 28 -0.08 -14.86 2.84
CA ALA A 28 -1.24 -15.28 3.64
C ALA A 28 -1.24 -14.50 4.95
N GLY A 29 -2.37 -13.94 5.31
CA GLY A 29 -2.48 -13.15 6.52
C GLY A 29 -2.04 -11.70 6.39
N ALA A 30 -1.72 -11.23 5.18
CA ALA A 30 -1.37 -9.84 4.97
C ALA A 30 -2.52 -8.93 5.42
N VAL A 31 -2.18 -7.87 6.15
CA VAL A 31 -3.16 -6.90 6.65
C VAL A 31 -2.81 -5.54 6.09
N GLY A 32 -3.73 -4.97 5.32
CA GLY A 32 -3.51 -3.66 4.74
C GLY A 32 -3.79 -2.53 5.72
N LEU A 33 -3.24 -1.37 5.40
CA LEU A 33 -3.52 -0.14 6.14
C LEU A 33 -4.29 0.79 5.22
N GLU A 34 -5.40 1.34 5.73
CA GLU A 34 -6.18 2.30 4.97
C GLU A 34 -5.61 3.69 5.18
N MET A 35 -5.25 4.34 4.08
CA MET A 35 -4.69 5.69 4.11
C MET A 35 -5.14 6.44 2.88
N HIS A 36 -5.12 7.76 2.96
CA HIS A 36 -5.33 8.60 1.79
C HIS A 36 -4.04 8.64 0.97
N PRO A 37 -4.11 8.60 -0.37
CA PRO A 37 -2.91 8.70 -1.20
C PRO A 37 -2.15 10.01 -1.00
N THR A 38 -2.89 11.09 -0.77
CA THR A 38 -2.29 12.40 -0.48
C THR A 38 -3.10 13.09 0.61
N ALA A 39 -2.56 14.16 1.16
CA ALA A 39 -3.23 14.92 2.22
C ALA A 39 -4.54 15.57 1.74
N VAL A 40 -4.70 15.79 0.44
CA VAL A 40 -5.91 16.40 -0.12
C VAL A 40 -6.86 15.39 -0.72
N SER A 41 -6.49 14.13 -0.76
CA SER A 41 -7.36 13.08 -1.32
C SER A 41 -8.56 12.84 -0.42
N ARG A 42 -9.69 12.57 -1.03
CA ARG A 42 -10.92 12.21 -0.32
C ARG A 42 -11.17 10.72 -0.34
N THR A 43 -10.34 9.96 -1.05
CA THR A 43 -10.50 8.53 -1.22
C THR A 43 -9.55 7.79 -0.30
N LEU A 44 -10.03 6.74 0.36
CA LEU A 44 -9.18 5.84 1.14
C LEU A 44 -8.74 4.69 0.26
N CYS A 45 -7.47 4.36 0.34
CA CYS A 45 -6.91 3.20 -0.35
C CYS A 45 -6.27 2.28 0.68
N THR A 46 -6.31 0.99 0.43
CA THR A 46 -5.65 0.01 1.28
C THR A 46 -4.26 -0.26 0.74
N TYR A 47 -3.26 -0.03 1.57
CA TYR A 47 -1.85 -0.22 1.21
C TYR A 47 -1.27 -1.40 1.96
N TYR A 48 -0.34 -2.08 1.33
CA TYR A 48 0.37 -3.20 1.93
C TYR A 48 1.86 -2.89 1.95
N LEU A 49 2.50 -3.21 3.06
CA LEU A 49 3.93 -3.00 3.22
C LEU A 49 4.72 -4.06 2.44
N ASP A 50 5.94 -3.72 2.04
CA ASP A 50 6.81 -4.64 1.31
C ASP A 50 7.11 -5.92 2.08
N THR A 51 6.97 -5.90 3.41
CA THR A 51 7.13 -7.10 4.23
C THR A 51 5.94 -8.05 4.15
N GLN A 52 4.83 -7.60 3.56
CA GLN A 52 3.60 -8.39 3.45
C GLN A 52 3.37 -8.95 2.06
N VAL A 53 4.38 -8.84 1.20
CA VAL A 53 4.31 -9.37 -0.16
C VAL A 53 5.53 -10.24 -0.44
N GLU A 54 5.40 -11.09 -1.45
CA GLU A 54 6.50 -11.94 -1.88
C GLU A 54 6.50 -12.02 -3.40
N GLU A 55 7.62 -12.38 -3.99
CA GLU A 55 7.72 -12.53 -5.43
C GLU A 55 6.80 -13.64 -5.92
N ARG A 56 6.14 -13.36 -7.01
CA ARG A 56 5.25 -14.30 -7.67
C ARG A 56 6.00 -15.47 -8.29
#